data_38f18429b3698c70c41f7f1f1862b34c
#
_entry.id   38f18429b3698c70c41f7f1f1862b34c
#
_cell.length_a   1.000
_cell.length_b   1.000
_cell.length_c   1.000
_cell.angle_alpha   90.00
_cell.angle_beta   90.00
_cell.angle_gamma   90.00
#
_symmetry.space_group_name_H-M   'P 1'
#
loop_
_entity.id
_entity.type
_entity.pdbx_description
1 polymer ?
#
loop_
_entity_poly.entity_id
_entity_poly.type
_entity_poly.pdbx_seq_one_letter_code
_entity_poly.pdbx_strand_id
1 'polypeptide(L)'
;MRTTTLIVPGLNDSGQNHWQTWLESRVDGAQRVVQRDWSQPALAVWSEAITRAIDEAVGQVWIVAHSFGCLATVTAAADRADRVAGALLVAPANPERFSAQGLDP
;
A
#
# COMPACT_ATOMS: atom_id res chain seq x y z
N MET A 1 -6.98 18.53 -12.56
CA MET A 1 -7.13 17.82 -11.30
C MET A 1 -5.86 17.03 -11.01
N ARG A 2 -5.32 17.18 -9.82
CA ARG A 2 -4.12 16.44 -9.44
C ARG A 2 -4.48 15.09 -8.85
N THR A 3 -3.67 14.11 -9.15
CA THR A 3 -3.78 12.78 -8.59
C THR A 3 -2.41 12.29 -8.15
N THR A 4 -2.40 11.45 -7.14
CA THR A 4 -1.20 10.80 -6.64
C THR A 4 -1.41 9.30 -6.71
N THR A 5 -0.42 8.58 -7.20
CA THR A 5 -0.45 7.10 -7.21
C THR A 5 0.50 6.59 -6.14
N LEU A 6 -0.05 5.85 -5.19
CA LEU A 6 0.75 5.24 -4.13
C LEU A 6 1.07 3.80 -4.51
N ILE A 7 2.35 3.45 -4.45
CA ILE A 7 2.82 2.08 -4.68
C ILE A 7 2.98 1.43 -3.31
N VAL A 8 2.25 0.35 -3.07
CA VAL A 8 2.24 -0.32 -1.76
C VAL A 8 2.76 -1.74 -1.91
N PRO A 9 4.04 -1.97 -1.62
CA PRO A 9 4.62 -3.31 -1.71
C PRO A 9 4.18 -4.23 -0.58
N GLY A 10 4.48 -5.50 -0.73
CA GLY A 10 4.25 -6.49 0.31
C GLY A 10 5.51 -6.82 1.09
N LEU A 11 5.54 -8.03 1.64
CA LEU A 11 6.66 -8.52 2.45
C LEU A 11 7.98 -8.38 1.70
N ASN A 12 9.00 -7.88 2.39
CA ASN A 12 10.35 -7.69 1.86
C ASN A 12 10.45 -6.65 0.73
N ASP A 13 9.43 -5.77 0.61
CA ASP A 13 9.42 -4.72 -0.40
C ASP A 13 9.40 -5.27 -1.83
N SER A 14 9.31 -4.38 -2.79
CA SER A 14 9.38 -4.72 -4.22
C SER A 14 10.76 -4.38 -4.73
N GLY A 15 11.49 -5.41 -5.14
CA GLY A 15 12.86 -5.25 -5.59
C GLY A 15 12.98 -4.59 -6.96
N GLN A 16 14.22 -4.45 -7.42
CA GLN A 16 14.53 -3.75 -8.66
C GLN A 16 13.80 -4.32 -9.88
N ASN A 17 13.60 -5.63 -9.92
CA ASN A 17 12.96 -6.31 -11.05
C ASN A 17 11.48 -6.60 -10.84
N HIS A 18 10.90 -6.07 -9.78
CA HIS A 18 9.47 -6.26 -9.49
C HIS A 18 8.63 -5.35 -10.38
N TRP A 19 7.43 -5.82 -10.76
CA TRP A 19 6.53 -5.03 -11.61
C TRP A 19 6.13 -3.70 -10.98
N GLN A 20 6.00 -3.64 -9.65
CA GLN A 20 5.67 -2.40 -8.97
C GLN A 20 6.77 -1.35 -9.13
N THR A 21 8.02 -1.78 -9.09
CA THR A 21 9.16 -0.88 -9.29
C THR A 21 9.17 -0.35 -10.72
N TRP A 22 8.87 -1.21 -11.69
CA TRP A 22 8.72 -0.79 -13.07
C TRP A 22 7.61 0.24 -13.21
N LEU A 23 6.43 -0.06 -12.60
CA LEU A 23 5.28 0.84 -12.67
C LEU A 23 5.58 2.20 -12.04
N GLU A 24 6.24 2.19 -10.90
CA GLU A 24 6.62 3.41 -10.20
C GLU A 24 7.45 4.33 -11.10
N SER A 25 8.32 3.76 -11.92
CA SER A 25 9.15 4.53 -12.83
C SER A 25 8.39 5.09 -14.02
N ARG A 26 7.18 4.58 -14.30
CA ARG A 26 6.40 4.93 -15.48
C ARG A 26 5.22 5.86 -15.20
N VAL A 27 4.78 5.92 -13.97
CA VAL A 27 3.62 6.72 -13.61
C VAL A 27 4.06 8.02 -12.98
N ASP A 28 3.69 9.14 -13.61
CA ASP A 28 3.97 10.47 -13.07
C ASP A 28 3.28 10.64 -11.72
N GLY A 29 4.03 11.13 -10.74
CA GLY A 29 3.49 11.35 -9.41
C GLY A 29 3.39 10.10 -8.56
N ALA A 30 3.97 8.98 -9.01
CA ALA A 30 3.98 7.75 -8.23
C ALA A 30 4.93 7.89 -7.05
N GLN A 31 4.47 7.45 -5.89
CA GLN A 31 5.23 7.48 -4.64
C GLN A 31 5.11 6.14 -3.96
N ARG A 32 6.24 5.58 -3.55
CA ARG A 32 6.22 4.33 -2.81
C ARG A 32 5.97 4.60 -1.34
N VAL A 33 5.02 3.87 -0.77
CA VAL A 33 4.81 3.90 0.69
C VAL A 33 5.91 3.05 1.32
N VAL A 34 6.71 3.66 2.19
CA VAL A 34 7.85 3.00 2.82
C VAL A 34 7.43 2.52 4.21
N GLN A 35 7.72 1.26 4.51
CA GLN A 35 7.45 0.68 5.82
C GLN A 35 8.72 0.73 6.67
N ARG A 36 8.52 0.77 7.99
CA ARG A 36 9.64 0.79 8.94
C ARG A 36 10.43 -0.52 8.88
N ASP A 37 9.73 -1.63 8.78
CA ASP A 37 10.35 -2.95 8.73
C ASP A 37 9.61 -3.81 7.70
N TRP A 38 10.25 -4.03 6.57
CA TRP A 38 9.66 -4.80 5.47
C TRP A 38 9.54 -6.29 5.78
N SER A 39 10.29 -6.78 6.76
CA SER A 39 10.30 -8.20 7.12
C SER A 39 9.24 -8.56 8.15
N GLN A 40 8.59 -7.56 8.74
CA GLN A 40 7.60 -7.76 9.80
C GLN A 40 6.25 -7.18 9.36
N PRO A 41 5.45 -7.95 8.61
CA PRO A 41 4.15 -7.47 8.20
C PRO A 41 3.23 -7.35 9.42
N ALA A 42 2.81 -6.14 9.70
CA ALA A 42 1.92 -5.83 10.82
C ALA A 42 0.83 -4.91 10.30
N LEU A 43 -0.41 -5.36 10.37
CA LEU A 43 -1.53 -4.66 9.75
C LEU A 43 -1.67 -3.23 10.27
N ALA A 44 -1.61 -3.04 11.57
CA ALA A 44 -1.77 -1.71 12.17
C ALA A 44 -0.66 -0.75 11.71
N VAL A 45 0.58 -1.22 11.74
CA VAL A 45 1.74 -0.39 11.38
C VAL A 45 1.72 -0.06 9.89
N TRP A 46 1.46 -1.05 9.06
CA TRP A 46 1.48 -0.87 7.61
C TRP A 46 0.30 -0.02 7.13
N SER A 47 -0.89 -0.23 7.71
CA SER A 47 -2.04 0.58 7.33
C SER A 47 -1.89 2.03 7.79
N GLU A 48 -1.25 2.27 8.93
CA GLU A 48 -0.98 3.63 9.40
C GLU A 48 -0.04 4.36 8.44
N ALA A 49 1.00 3.68 7.95
CA ALA A 49 1.92 4.28 6.97
C ALA A 49 1.17 4.67 5.70
N ILE A 50 0.24 3.83 5.24
CA ILE A 50 -0.56 4.12 4.05
C ILE A 50 -1.51 5.29 4.32
N THR A 51 -2.18 5.29 5.47
CA THR A 51 -3.08 6.39 5.86
C THR A 51 -2.34 7.71 5.86
N ARG A 52 -1.14 7.73 6.43
CA ARG A 52 -0.31 8.92 6.46
C ARG A 52 0.07 9.38 5.04
N ALA A 53 0.41 8.44 4.18
CA ALA A 53 0.74 8.76 2.80
C ALA A 53 -0.47 9.33 2.05
N ILE A 54 -1.67 8.81 2.30
CA ILE A 54 -2.89 9.35 1.74
C ILE A 54 -3.11 10.79 2.21
N ASP A 55 -2.94 11.03 3.50
CA ASP A 55 -3.17 12.36 4.08
C ASP A 55 -2.18 13.40 3.55
N GLU A 56 -0.96 12.99 3.25
CA GLU A 56 0.08 13.88 2.72
C GLU A 56 0.01 14.05 1.21
N ALA A 57 -0.75 13.20 0.53
CA ALA A 57 -0.82 13.24 -0.93
C ALA A 57 -1.64 14.42 -1.42
N VAL A 58 -1.32 14.86 -2.64
CA VAL A 58 -2.04 15.94 -3.30
C VAL A 58 -3.16 15.35 -4.15
N GLY A 59 -4.38 15.85 -3.96
CA GLY A 59 -5.53 15.46 -4.78
C GLY A 59 -6.07 14.08 -4.47
N GLN A 60 -6.69 13.47 -5.46
CA GLN A 60 -7.22 12.12 -5.35
C GLN A 60 -6.09 11.11 -5.39
N VAL A 61 -6.27 9.99 -4.70
CA VAL A 61 -5.23 8.98 -4.54
C VAL A 61 -5.65 7.69 -5.24
N TRP A 62 -4.75 7.16 -6.07
CA TRP A 62 -4.84 5.81 -6.62
C TRP A 62 -3.81 4.96 -5.90
N ILE A 63 -4.16 3.72 -5.59
CA ILE A 63 -3.26 2.82 -4.86
C ILE A 63 -3.01 1.57 -5.70
N VAL A 64 -1.74 1.18 -5.82
CA VAL A 64 -1.34 -0.05 -6.51
C VAL A 64 -0.63 -0.92 -5.50
N ALA A 65 -1.32 -1.93 -4.99
CA ALA A 65 -0.86 -2.75 -3.89
C ALA A 65 -0.57 -4.18 -4.31
N HIS A 66 0.34 -4.84 -3.59
CA HIS A 66 0.73 -6.21 -3.84
C HIS A 66 0.80 -6.99 -2.53
N SER A 67 0.28 -8.22 -2.55
CA SER A 67 0.40 -9.19 -1.46
C SER A 67 -0.15 -8.64 -0.13
N PHE A 68 0.64 -8.65 0.94
CA PHE A 68 0.20 -8.15 2.25
C PHE A 68 -0.14 -6.65 2.20
N GLY A 69 0.50 -5.91 1.28
CA GLY A 69 0.16 -4.51 1.05
C GLY A 69 -1.31 -4.31 0.67
N CYS A 70 -1.95 -5.33 0.07
CA CYS A 70 -3.37 -5.27 -0.25
C CYS A 70 -4.23 -5.23 1.00
N LEU A 71 -3.89 -6.03 2.01
CA LEU A 71 -4.63 -6.07 3.26
C LEU A 71 -4.52 -4.73 3.99
N ALA A 72 -3.31 -4.20 4.05
CA ALA A 72 -3.06 -2.90 4.69
C ALA A 72 -3.77 -1.77 3.93
N THR A 73 -3.81 -1.85 2.60
CA THR A 73 -4.49 -0.86 1.76
C THR A 73 -5.99 -0.84 2.03
N VAL A 74 -6.64 -1.99 2.09
CA VAL A 74 -8.07 -2.07 2.35
C VAL A 74 -8.40 -1.44 3.70
N THR A 75 -7.57 -1.70 4.72
CA THR A 75 -7.76 -1.14 6.05
C THR A 75 -7.62 0.38 6.03
N ALA A 76 -6.58 0.89 5.38
CA ALA A 76 -6.34 2.33 5.31
C ALA A 76 -7.41 3.05 4.49
N ALA A 77 -7.78 2.47 3.35
CA ALA A 77 -8.76 3.08 2.45
C ALA A 77 -10.14 3.18 3.09
N ALA A 78 -10.50 2.25 3.96
CA ALA A 78 -11.80 2.28 4.64
C ALA A 78 -11.96 3.56 5.45
N ASP A 79 -10.87 4.07 6.03
CA ASP A 79 -10.89 5.29 6.83
C ASP A 79 -10.72 6.56 5.99
N ARG A 80 -10.41 6.43 4.71
CA ARG A 80 -10.13 7.56 3.82
C ARG A 80 -10.85 7.40 2.48
N ALA A 81 -12.07 6.87 2.52
CA ALA A 81 -12.83 6.55 1.31
C ALA A 81 -13.03 7.76 0.39
N ASP A 82 -13.14 8.95 0.97
CA ASP A 82 -13.33 10.18 0.21
C ASP A 82 -12.08 10.64 -0.52
N ARG A 83 -10.90 10.14 -0.14
CA ARG A 83 -9.62 10.51 -0.74
C ARG A 83 -9.14 9.50 -1.77
N VAL A 84 -9.61 8.26 -1.69
CA VAL A 84 -9.13 7.18 -2.55
C VAL A 84 -10.04 7.02 -3.76
N ALA A 85 -9.52 7.33 -4.94
CA ALA A 85 -10.27 7.20 -6.19
C ALA A 85 -10.42 5.75 -6.61
N GLY A 86 -9.42 4.94 -6.32
CA GLY A 86 -9.46 3.51 -6.63
C GLY A 86 -8.19 2.82 -6.20
N ALA A 87 -8.22 1.49 -6.23
CA ALA A 87 -7.07 0.68 -5.86
C ALA A 87 -6.99 -0.55 -6.74
N LEU A 88 -5.79 -0.86 -7.21
CA LEU A 88 -5.49 -2.11 -7.90
C LEU A 88 -4.83 -3.03 -6.88
N LEU A 89 -5.49 -4.13 -6.57
CA LEU A 89 -5.02 -5.09 -5.58
C LEU A 89 -4.54 -6.34 -6.31
N VAL A 90 -3.24 -6.54 -6.36
CA VAL A 90 -2.63 -7.63 -7.12
C VAL A 90 -2.14 -8.73 -6.18
N ALA A 91 -2.59 -9.95 -6.42
CA ALA A 91 -2.20 -11.12 -5.63
C ALA A 91 -2.33 -10.87 -4.13
N PRO A 92 -3.53 -10.49 -3.64
CA PRO A 92 -3.69 -10.22 -2.21
C PRO A 92 -3.24 -11.41 -1.37
N ALA A 93 -2.55 -11.11 -0.27
CA ALA A 93 -2.12 -12.14 0.63
C ALA A 93 -3.32 -12.82 1.29
N ASN A 94 -3.20 -14.13 1.51
CA ASN A 94 -4.21 -14.86 2.24
C ASN A 94 -4.04 -14.58 3.74
N PRO A 95 -5.04 -13.97 4.41
CA PRO A 95 -4.91 -13.65 5.84
C PRO A 95 -4.59 -14.86 6.71
N GLU A 96 -5.04 -16.05 6.30
CA GLU A 96 -4.80 -17.28 7.07
C GLU A 96 -3.32 -17.66 7.15
N ARG A 97 -2.48 -17.14 6.26
CA ARG A 97 -1.05 -17.43 6.26
C ARG A 97 -0.26 -16.60 7.25
N PHE A 98 -0.90 -15.58 7.83
CA PHE A 98 -0.23 -14.69 8.75
C PHE A 98 -0.66 -15.01 10.18
N SER A 99 0.27 -14.84 11.12
CA SER A 99 -0.06 -15.01 12.52
C SER A 99 -1.06 -13.96 12.96
N ALA A 100 -1.74 -14.22 14.08
CA ALA A 100 -2.65 -13.23 14.65
C ALA A 100 -1.96 -11.90 14.88
N GLN A 101 -0.65 -11.90 15.21
CA GLN A 101 0.13 -10.70 15.39
C GLN A 101 0.21 -9.85 14.12
N GLY A 102 0.38 -10.49 12.96
CA GLY A 102 0.46 -9.77 11.70
C GLY A 102 -0.83 -9.05 11.34
N LEU A 103 -1.96 -9.58 11.80
CA LEU A 103 -3.29 -9.04 11.49
C LEU A 103 -3.88 -8.20 12.62
N ASP A 104 -3.29 -8.22 13.79
CA ASP A 104 -3.80 -7.44 14.92
C ASP A 104 -3.72 -5.94 14.59
N PRO A 105 -4.78 -5.20 14.93
CA PRO A 105 -4.81 -3.76 14.75
C PRO A 105 -3.76 -3.03 15.57
#